data_4a6f035cedc74cbe92289ef5e09769c3
#
_entry.id   4a6f035cedc74cbe92289ef5e09769c3
#
_cell.length_a   1.000
_cell.length_b   1.000
_cell.length_c   1.000
_cell.angle_alpha   90.00
_cell.angle_beta   90.00
_cell.angle_gamma   90.00
#
_symmetry.space_group_name_H-M   'P 1'
#
loop_
_entity.id
_entity.type
_entity.pdbx_description
1 polymer ?
#
loop_
_entity_poly.entity_id
_entity_poly.type
_entity_poly.pdbx_seq_one_letter_code
_entity_poly.pdbx_strand_id
1 'polypeptide(L)'
;MVNLKITAALFIVLLLLFSCSHKSETETLLSYADTLIEEYPDSALRSLDLSPEEIEGLSDKECARYALLLARATDKCKLSLLPCDSLLNVALDYYDDDEKEKAVALLYKGRLAVEMEEAEEATTCFHKGLTIIQDFPKELKTKNLLLSSLGNIYFDAGYYDKSMEIYQTMYECCTTDLEKSIALNNISTYYCLIEDKDSTLMLQREALNYAIASGDSLQ
;
A
#
# COMPACT_ATOMS: atom_id res chain seq x y z
N MET A 1 -21.89 44.45 -35.43
CA MET A 1 -20.83 43.43 -35.47
C MET A 1 -19.94 43.36 -34.19
N VAL A 2 -19.73 44.46 -33.46
CA VAL A 2 -18.92 44.48 -32.21
C VAL A 2 -19.63 43.75 -31.08
N ASN A 3 -20.93 43.88 -30.90
CA ASN A 3 -21.69 43.22 -29.81
C ASN A 3 -21.71 41.69 -29.90
N LEU A 4 -21.69 41.12 -31.11
CA LEU A 4 -21.70 39.66 -31.30
C LEU A 4 -20.36 39.02 -30.87
N LYS A 5 -19.24 39.73 -31.07
CA LYS A 5 -17.92 39.26 -30.62
C LYS A 5 -17.76 39.36 -29.11
N ILE A 6 -18.33 40.38 -28.49
CA ILE A 6 -18.31 40.57 -27.04
C ILE A 6 -19.19 39.51 -26.35
N THR A 7 -20.38 39.24 -26.89
CA THR A 7 -21.27 38.20 -26.34
C THR A 7 -20.68 36.78 -26.51
N ALA A 8 -20.04 36.50 -27.64
CA ALA A 8 -19.34 35.22 -27.82
C ALA A 8 -18.15 35.07 -26.88
N ALA A 9 -17.36 36.14 -26.67
CA ALA A 9 -16.24 36.11 -25.71
C ALA A 9 -16.74 35.95 -24.28
N LEU A 10 -17.83 36.61 -23.86
CA LEU A 10 -18.44 36.44 -22.55
C LEU A 10 -18.98 35.02 -22.35
N PHE A 11 -19.55 34.39 -23.38
CA PHE A 11 -20.06 33.02 -23.32
C PHE A 11 -18.92 31.98 -23.19
N ILE A 12 -17.80 32.21 -23.88
CA ILE A 12 -16.60 31.38 -23.75
C ILE A 12 -15.98 31.53 -22.35
N VAL A 13 -15.91 32.73 -21.81
CA VAL A 13 -15.43 32.96 -20.42
C VAL A 13 -16.37 32.34 -19.40
N LEU A 14 -17.68 32.38 -19.62
CA LEU A 14 -18.67 31.73 -18.77
C LEU A 14 -18.52 30.21 -18.82
N LEU A 15 -18.28 29.59 -19.98
CA LEU A 15 -18.02 28.17 -20.15
C LEU A 15 -16.70 27.74 -19.46
N LEU A 16 -15.69 28.62 -19.49
CA LEU A 16 -14.41 28.36 -18.77
C LEU A 16 -14.56 28.49 -17.24
N LEU A 17 -15.50 29.31 -16.75
CA LEU A 17 -15.78 29.43 -15.31
C LEU A 17 -16.62 28.26 -14.77
N PHE A 18 -17.39 27.57 -15.63
CA PHE A 18 -18.08 26.32 -15.25
C PHE A 18 -17.18 25.09 -15.36
N SER A 19 -15.95 25.21 -15.89
CA SER A 19 -14.90 24.19 -15.82
C SER A 19 -14.20 24.16 -14.46
N CYS A 20 -14.73 24.85 -13.43
CA CYS A 20 -14.28 24.76 -12.06
C CYS A 20 -14.68 23.40 -11.47
N SER A 21 -13.74 22.46 -11.48
CA SER A 21 -13.57 21.32 -10.56
C SER A 21 -14.85 20.76 -9.91
N HIS A 22 -15.78 20.21 -10.69
CA HIS A 22 -16.58 19.13 -10.18
C HIS A 22 -15.56 17.96 -10.03
N LYS A 23 -15.14 17.66 -8.79
CA LYS A 23 -14.55 16.35 -8.53
C LYS A 23 -15.53 15.35 -9.14
N SER A 24 -15.06 14.44 -9.99
CA SER A 24 -15.94 13.41 -10.53
C SER A 24 -16.57 12.66 -9.35
N GLU A 25 -17.77 12.13 -9.52
CA GLU A 25 -18.39 11.26 -8.51
C GLU A 25 -17.43 10.17 -8.07
N THR A 26 -16.70 9.62 -9.04
CA THR A 26 -15.64 8.62 -8.85
C THR A 26 -14.51 9.12 -7.97
N GLU A 27 -13.97 10.31 -8.22
CA GLU A 27 -12.89 10.90 -7.41
C GLU A 27 -13.35 11.13 -5.97
N THR A 28 -14.62 11.45 -5.76
CA THR A 28 -15.21 11.58 -4.43
C THR A 28 -15.33 10.23 -3.75
N LEU A 29 -15.78 9.19 -4.46
CA LEU A 29 -15.85 7.82 -3.98
C LEU A 29 -14.47 7.29 -3.58
N LEU A 30 -13.48 7.41 -4.48
CA LEU A 30 -12.11 6.94 -4.22
C LEU A 30 -11.48 7.66 -3.03
N SER A 31 -11.73 8.98 -2.89
CA SER A 31 -11.25 9.75 -1.75
C SER A 31 -11.93 9.31 -0.44
N TYR A 32 -13.21 8.99 -0.48
CA TYR A 32 -13.94 8.47 0.67
C TYR A 32 -13.40 7.09 1.07
N ALA A 33 -13.26 6.16 0.13
CA ALA A 33 -12.68 4.84 0.38
C ALA A 33 -11.30 4.92 1.03
N ASP A 34 -10.43 5.82 0.54
CA ASP A 34 -9.08 6.02 1.08
C ASP A 34 -9.11 6.41 2.57
N THR A 35 -10.09 7.23 3.00
CA THR A 35 -10.23 7.60 4.42
C THR A 35 -10.65 6.45 5.32
N LEU A 36 -11.30 5.42 4.76
CA LEU A 36 -11.81 4.28 5.51
C LEU A 36 -10.80 3.14 5.67
N ILE A 37 -9.84 2.99 4.76
CA ILE A 37 -8.99 1.78 4.65
C ILE A 37 -8.29 1.44 5.97
N GLU A 38 -7.85 2.42 6.74
CA GLU A 38 -7.06 2.16 7.94
C GLU A 38 -7.92 1.67 9.12
N GLU A 39 -9.08 2.27 9.34
CA GLU A 39 -9.94 1.99 10.50
C GLU A 39 -11.13 1.07 10.17
N TYR A 40 -11.61 1.16 8.93
CA TYR A 40 -12.83 0.45 8.49
C TYR A 40 -12.63 -0.24 7.12
N PRO A 41 -11.64 -1.15 6.98
CA PRO A 41 -11.27 -1.74 5.69
C PRO A 41 -12.43 -2.47 4.99
N ASP A 42 -13.31 -3.14 5.74
CA ASP A 42 -14.52 -3.77 5.17
C ASP A 42 -15.48 -2.74 4.55
N SER A 43 -15.58 -1.55 5.15
CA SER A 43 -16.41 -0.48 4.60
C SER A 43 -15.78 0.16 3.39
N ALA A 44 -14.44 0.30 3.39
CA ALA A 44 -13.70 0.73 2.20
C ALA A 44 -13.91 -0.25 1.05
N LEU A 45 -13.76 -1.55 1.30
CA LEU A 45 -13.94 -2.59 0.28
C LEU A 45 -15.36 -2.58 -0.30
N ARG A 46 -16.39 -2.45 0.54
CA ARG A 46 -17.77 -2.30 0.06
C ARG A 46 -18.00 -1.05 -0.76
N SER A 47 -17.33 0.07 -0.45
CA SER A 47 -17.45 1.29 -1.26
C SER A 47 -16.73 1.21 -2.60
N LEU A 48 -15.78 0.28 -2.73
CA LEU A 48 -15.02 -0.01 -3.95
C LEU A 48 -15.65 -1.15 -4.78
N ASP A 49 -16.83 -1.64 -4.43
CA ASP A 49 -17.54 -2.69 -5.18
C ASP A 49 -18.22 -2.09 -6.42
N LEU A 50 -17.41 -1.81 -7.44
CA LEU A 50 -17.83 -1.27 -8.72
C LEU A 50 -18.17 -2.39 -9.71
N SER A 51 -19.22 -2.19 -10.50
CA SER A 51 -19.55 -3.09 -11.61
C SER A 51 -18.47 -3.04 -12.71
N PRO A 52 -18.37 -4.06 -13.57
CA PRO A 52 -17.45 -4.03 -14.70
C PRO A 52 -17.63 -2.80 -15.60
N GLU A 53 -18.87 -2.39 -15.85
CA GLU A 53 -19.21 -1.21 -16.66
C GLU A 53 -18.73 0.09 -16.00
N GLU A 54 -18.81 0.19 -14.68
CA GLU A 54 -18.29 1.34 -13.93
C GLU A 54 -16.76 1.39 -14.01
N ILE A 55 -16.08 0.24 -13.89
CA ILE A 55 -14.62 0.15 -14.03
C ILE A 55 -14.16 0.52 -15.43
N GLU A 56 -14.85 0.04 -16.48
CA GLU A 56 -14.55 0.41 -17.87
C GLU A 56 -14.76 1.90 -18.15
N GLY A 57 -15.62 2.56 -17.38
CA GLY A 57 -15.89 4.01 -17.49
C GLY A 57 -14.86 4.90 -16.80
N LEU A 58 -13.92 4.33 -16.01
CA LEU A 58 -12.89 5.09 -15.32
C LEU A 58 -11.85 5.64 -16.31
N SER A 59 -11.37 6.85 -16.05
CA SER A 59 -10.15 7.32 -16.70
C SER A 59 -8.94 6.50 -16.22
N ASP A 60 -7.85 6.49 -17.01
CA ASP A 60 -6.62 5.75 -16.67
C ASP A 60 -6.12 6.08 -15.26
N LYS A 61 -6.16 7.37 -14.88
CA LYS A 61 -5.80 7.84 -13.54
C LYS A 61 -6.73 7.29 -12.46
N GLU A 62 -8.03 7.32 -12.69
CA GLU A 62 -9.02 6.81 -11.72
C GLU A 62 -8.89 5.28 -11.59
N CYS A 63 -8.69 4.57 -12.69
CA CYS A 63 -8.49 3.14 -12.71
C CYS A 63 -7.22 2.72 -11.95
N ALA A 64 -6.09 3.40 -12.18
CA ALA A 64 -4.86 3.14 -11.45
C ALA A 64 -5.01 3.40 -9.94
N ARG A 65 -5.67 4.50 -9.55
CA ARG A 65 -5.96 4.81 -8.15
C ARG A 65 -6.93 3.80 -7.53
N TYR A 66 -7.99 3.43 -8.24
CA TYR A 66 -8.94 2.40 -7.84
C TYR A 66 -8.23 1.08 -7.55
N ALA A 67 -7.35 0.64 -8.46
CA ALA A 67 -6.57 -0.58 -8.30
C ALA A 67 -5.76 -0.61 -6.99
N LEU A 68 -5.08 0.49 -6.66
CA LEU A 68 -4.30 0.58 -5.42
C LEU A 68 -5.18 0.56 -4.17
N LEU A 69 -6.31 1.28 -4.19
CA LEU A 69 -7.23 1.33 -3.05
C LEU A 69 -7.89 -0.03 -2.83
N LEU A 70 -8.32 -0.69 -3.93
CA LEU A 70 -8.90 -2.02 -3.86
C LEU A 70 -7.90 -3.04 -3.29
N ALA A 71 -6.68 -3.08 -3.80
CA ALA A 71 -5.64 -3.98 -3.30
C ALA A 71 -5.33 -3.72 -1.81
N ARG A 72 -5.22 -2.45 -1.40
CA ARG A 72 -5.01 -2.07 0.01
C ARG A 72 -6.15 -2.53 0.91
N ALA A 73 -7.39 -2.30 0.50
CA ALA A 73 -8.57 -2.70 1.28
C ALA A 73 -8.69 -4.23 1.37
N THR A 74 -8.44 -4.94 0.25
CA THR A 74 -8.43 -6.40 0.17
C THR A 74 -7.38 -7.01 1.12
N ASP A 75 -6.16 -6.51 1.08
CA ASP A 75 -5.06 -6.95 1.96
C ASP A 75 -5.37 -6.67 3.45
N LYS A 76 -5.92 -5.51 3.78
CA LYS A 76 -6.34 -5.18 5.14
C LYS A 76 -7.45 -6.09 5.66
N CYS A 77 -8.37 -6.50 4.80
CA CYS A 77 -9.40 -7.49 5.11
C CYS A 77 -8.86 -8.93 5.15
N LYS A 78 -7.56 -9.15 4.93
CA LYS A 78 -6.93 -10.48 4.88
C LYS A 78 -7.57 -11.40 3.81
N LEU A 79 -8.01 -10.81 2.72
CA LEU A 79 -8.56 -11.52 1.55
C LEU A 79 -7.47 -11.73 0.50
N SER A 80 -7.71 -12.69 -0.40
CA SER A 80 -6.81 -12.98 -1.52
C SER A 80 -6.71 -11.79 -2.48
N LEU A 81 -5.48 -11.48 -2.92
CA LEU A 81 -5.18 -10.45 -3.92
C LEU A 81 -5.32 -10.95 -5.36
N LEU A 82 -5.56 -12.25 -5.60
CA LEU A 82 -5.70 -12.81 -6.95
C LEU A 82 -6.70 -12.07 -7.84
N PRO A 83 -7.88 -11.61 -7.33
CA PRO A 83 -8.81 -10.81 -8.14
C PRO A 83 -8.28 -9.45 -8.55
N CYS A 84 -7.23 -8.93 -7.88
CA CYS A 84 -6.65 -7.62 -8.16
C CYS A 84 -5.56 -7.65 -9.24
N ASP A 85 -5.17 -8.81 -9.78
CA ASP A 85 -3.99 -8.95 -10.65
C ASP A 85 -4.02 -8.03 -11.88
N SER A 86 -5.09 -8.09 -12.66
CA SER A 86 -5.22 -7.25 -13.86
C SER A 86 -5.21 -5.76 -13.54
N LEU A 87 -5.87 -5.35 -12.46
CA LEU A 87 -5.92 -3.96 -12.02
C LEU A 87 -4.57 -3.49 -11.49
N LEU A 88 -3.82 -4.33 -10.78
CA LEU A 88 -2.46 -4.00 -10.34
C LEU A 88 -1.51 -3.80 -11.53
N ASN A 89 -1.67 -4.55 -12.62
CA ASN A 89 -0.91 -4.32 -13.84
C ASN A 89 -1.25 -2.95 -14.46
N VAL A 90 -2.54 -2.55 -14.49
CA VAL A 90 -2.94 -1.20 -14.92
C VAL A 90 -2.27 -0.11 -14.06
N ALA A 91 -2.23 -0.28 -12.75
CA ALA A 91 -1.55 0.68 -11.88
C ALA A 91 -0.03 0.73 -12.14
N LEU A 92 0.60 -0.42 -12.35
CA LEU A 92 2.03 -0.52 -12.68
C LEU A 92 2.37 0.12 -14.04
N ASP A 93 1.47 0.07 -15.00
CA ASP A 93 1.67 0.68 -16.32
C ASP A 93 1.41 2.20 -16.29
N TYR A 94 0.52 2.65 -15.40
CA TYR A 94 0.13 4.05 -15.31
C TYR A 94 1.13 4.91 -14.53
N TYR A 95 1.61 4.45 -13.36
CA TYR A 95 2.53 5.22 -12.52
C TYR A 95 3.98 5.09 -12.99
N ASP A 96 4.68 6.22 -13.08
CA ASP A 96 6.10 6.26 -13.41
C ASP A 96 6.99 5.90 -12.20
N ASP A 97 8.26 5.57 -12.45
CA ASP A 97 9.21 5.12 -11.42
C ASP A 97 9.62 6.24 -10.44
N ASP A 98 9.29 7.50 -10.72
CA ASP A 98 9.49 8.64 -9.83
C ASP A 98 8.25 8.97 -8.98
N GLU A 99 7.22 8.15 -9.04
CA GLU A 99 5.99 8.29 -8.24
C GLU A 99 5.95 7.26 -7.11
N LYS A 100 5.62 7.71 -5.90
CA LYS A 100 5.49 6.82 -4.72
C LYS A 100 4.39 5.76 -4.88
N GLU A 101 3.37 6.07 -5.67
CA GLU A 101 2.26 5.18 -6.00
C GLU A 101 2.77 3.92 -6.73
N LYS A 102 3.83 4.04 -7.53
CA LYS A 102 4.49 2.89 -8.16
C LYS A 102 5.06 1.93 -7.11
N ALA A 103 5.68 2.45 -6.05
CA ALA A 103 6.18 1.62 -4.96
C ALA A 103 5.04 0.90 -4.23
N VAL A 104 3.87 1.53 -4.09
CA VAL A 104 2.66 0.90 -3.52
C VAL A 104 2.14 -0.20 -4.45
N ALA A 105 2.08 0.05 -5.77
CA ALA A 105 1.67 -0.96 -6.76
C ALA A 105 2.62 -2.18 -6.71
N LEU A 106 3.93 -1.95 -6.65
CA LEU A 106 4.94 -2.99 -6.53
C LEU A 106 4.81 -3.79 -5.22
N LEU A 107 4.47 -3.14 -4.10
CA LEU A 107 4.19 -3.83 -2.85
C LEU A 107 3.07 -4.86 -3.01
N TYR A 108 1.93 -4.45 -3.57
CA TYR A 108 0.78 -5.35 -3.71
C TYR A 108 0.96 -6.37 -4.82
N LYS A 109 1.64 -6.03 -5.91
CA LYS A 109 2.05 -7.01 -6.94
C LYS A 109 2.99 -8.08 -6.36
N GLY A 110 3.96 -7.66 -5.55
CA GLY A 110 4.84 -8.60 -4.86
C GLY A 110 4.10 -9.51 -3.88
N ARG A 111 3.13 -8.99 -3.11
CA ARG A 111 2.30 -9.81 -2.22
C ARG A 111 1.41 -10.79 -3.00
N LEU A 112 0.87 -10.36 -4.13
CA LEU A 112 0.15 -11.24 -5.04
C LEU A 112 1.06 -12.36 -5.56
N ALA A 113 2.28 -12.04 -5.98
CA ALA A 113 3.26 -13.04 -6.42
C ALA A 113 3.61 -14.05 -5.31
N VAL A 114 3.62 -13.62 -4.03
CA VAL A 114 3.75 -14.55 -2.89
C VAL A 114 2.56 -15.53 -2.85
N GLU A 115 1.32 -15.06 -3.03
CA GLU A 115 0.14 -15.94 -3.07
C GLU A 115 0.19 -16.93 -4.25
N MET A 116 0.85 -16.53 -5.35
CA MET A 116 1.05 -17.37 -6.54
C MET A 116 2.27 -18.29 -6.43
N GLU A 117 2.98 -18.28 -5.30
CA GLU A 117 4.24 -19.01 -5.08
C GLU A 117 5.39 -18.60 -6.03
N GLU A 118 5.33 -17.37 -6.58
CA GLU A 118 6.31 -16.79 -7.49
C GLU A 118 7.34 -15.95 -6.72
N ALA A 119 8.14 -16.59 -5.89
CA ALA A 119 9.07 -15.95 -4.95
C ALA A 119 10.10 -15.01 -5.63
N GLU A 120 10.55 -15.33 -6.84
CA GLU A 120 11.50 -14.50 -7.59
C GLU A 120 10.86 -13.21 -8.05
N GLU A 121 9.63 -13.26 -8.58
CA GLU A 121 8.87 -12.08 -8.96
C GLU A 121 8.54 -11.22 -7.74
N ALA A 122 8.08 -11.82 -6.65
CA ALA A 122 7.80 -11.15 -5.40
C ALA A 122 9.03 -10.38 -4.89
N THR A 123 10.18 -11.04 -4.83
CA THR A 123 11.45 -10.44 -4.40
C THR A 123 11.84 -9.27 -5.30
N THR A 124 11.69 -9.43 -6.62
CA THR A 124 11.96 -8.37 -7.62
C THR A 124 11.06 -7.16 -7.40
N CYS A 125 9.77 -7.35 -7.19
CA CYS A 125 8.81 -6.29 -6.92
C CYS A 125 9.18 -5.52 -5.64
N PHE A 126 9.50 -6.22 -4.55
CA PHE A 126 9.84 -5.56 -3.29
C PHE A 126 11.15 -4.77 -3.38
N HIS A 127 12.18 -5.29 -4.06
CA HIS A 127 13.43 -4.55 -4.25
C HIS A 127 13.22 -3.29 -5.11
N LYS A 128 12.46 -3.38 -6.21
CA LYS A 128 12.11 -2.21 -7.03
C LYS A 128 11.33 -1.18 -6.21
N GLY A 129 10.33 -1.62 -5.45
CA GLY A 129 9.56 -0.75 -4.56
C GLY A 129 10.44 -0.05 -3.52
N LEU A 130 11.39 -0.77 -2.90
CA LEU A 130 12.35 -0.19 -1.96
C LEU A 130 13.29 0.83 -2.63
N THR A 131 13.68 0.60 -3.88
CA THR A 131 14.50 1.54 -4.64
C THR A 131 13.76 2.85 -4.89
N ILE A 132 12.50 2.78 -5.30
CA ILE A 132 11.66 3.97 -5.54
C ILE A 132 11.40 4.73 -4.23
N ILE A 133 11.02 4.02 -3.17
CA ILE A 133 10.59 4.66 -1.92
C ILE A 133 11.72 5.38 -1.17
N GLN A 134 12.99 5.15 -1.54
CA GLN A 134 14.14 5.88 -0.99
C GLN A 134 14.04 7.39 -1.26
N ASP A 135 13.48 7.78 -2.40
CA ASP A 135 13.30 9.19 -2.78
C ASP A 135 12.12 9.86 -2.04
N PHE A 136 11.35 9.07 -1.28
CA PHE A 136 10.19 9.51 -0.51
C PHE A 136 10.37 9.27 1.00
N PRO A 137 11.26 10.00 1.68
CA PRO A 137 11.65 9.70 3.08
C PRO A 137 10.52 9.83 4.10
N LYS A 138 9.37 10.41 3.72
CA LYS A 138 8.17 10.51 4.57
C LYS A 138 7.24 9.32 4.44
N GLU A 139 7.41 8.49 3.42
CA GLU A 139 6.56 7.32 3.15
C GLU A 139 7.04 6.08 3.93
N LEU A 140 7.29 6.25 5.22
CA LEU A 140 7.86 5.21 6.10
C LEU A 140 6.94 3.99 6.20
N LYS A 141 5.62 4.18 6.15
CA LYS A 141 4.67 3.07 6.19
C LYS A 141 4.86 2.12 5.00
N THR A 142 4.91 2.65 3.77
CA THR A 142 5.14 1.85 2.56
C THR A 142 6.50 1.16 2.62
N LYS A 143 7.54 1.87 3.07
CA LYS A 143 8.86 1.31 3.27
C LYS A 143 8.85 0.14 4.25
N ASN A 144 8.21 0.27 5.39
CA ASN A 144 8.11 -0.78 6.40
C ASN A 144 7.33 -2.00 5.88
N LEU A 145 6.26 -1.80 5.12
CA LEU A 145 5.51 -2.91 4.51
C LEU A 145 6.35 -3.66 3.47
N LEU A 146 7.13 -2.96 2.65
CA LEU A 146 8.06 -3.56 1.69
C LEU A 146 9.16 -4.36 2.40
N LEU A 147 9.78 -3.79 3.45
CA LEU A 147 10.80 -4.46 4.25
C LEU A 147 10.24 -5.71 4.94
N SER A 148 9.07 -5.60 5.57
CA SER A 148 8.42 -6.74 6.21
C SER A 148 8.15 -7.87 5.21
N SER A 149 7.60 -7.55 4.04
CA SER A 149 7.28 -8.54 3.00
C SER A 149 8.56 -9.21 2.47
N LEU A 150 9.62 -8.45 2.22
CA LEU A 150 10.91 -8.97 1.76
C LEU A 150 11.59 -9.83 2.83
N GLY A 151 11.56 -9.39 4.09
CA GLY A 151 12.09 -10.15 5.23
C GLY A 151 11.41 -11.51 5.39
N ASN A 152 10.07 -11.55 5.24
CA ASN A 152 9.32 -12.80 5.29
C ASN A 152 9.73 -13.76 4.17
N ILE A 153 9.87 -13.29 2.91
CA ILE A 153 10.35 -14.16 1.81
C ILE A 153 11.72 -14.74 2.10
N TYR A 154 12.66 -13.94 2.57
CA TYR A 154 13.99 -14.46 2.90
C TYR A 154 13.95 -15.44 4.06
N PHE A 155 13.09 -15.20 5.04
CA PHE A 155 12.89 -16.12 6.16
C PHE A 155 12.35 -17.47 5.67
N ASP A 156 11.28 -17.45 4.87
CA ASP A 156 10.62 -18.65 4.34
C ASP A 156 11.55 -19.44 3.40
N ALA A 157 12.43 -18.74 2.68
CA ALA A 157 13.46 -19.35 1.84
C ALA A 157 14.69 -19.85 2.62
N GLY A 158 14.72 -19.69 3.94
CA GLY A 158 15.84 -20.14 4.79
C GLY A 158 17.04 -19.20 4.82
N TYR A 159 16.96 -18.00 4.25
CA TYR A 159 18.01 -16.98 4.30
C TYR A 159 17.88 -16.12 5.57
N TYR A 160 17.99 -16.78 6.73
CA TYR A 160 17.68 -16.20 8.04
C TYR A 160 18.51 -14.96 8.39
N ASP A 161 19.81 -14.95 8.07
CA ASP A 161 20.68 -13.81 8.35
C ASP A 161 20.23 -12.57 7.53
N LYS A 162 19.87 -12.76 6.26
CA LYS A 162 19.34 -11.67 5.43
C LYS A 162 17.99 -11.17 5.93
N SER A 163 17.12 -12.09 6.33
CA SER A 163 15.83 -11.74 6.92
C SER A 163 16.02 -10.90 8.18
N MET A 164 16.96 -11.29 9.05
CA MET A 164 17.28 -10.57 10.26
C MET A 164 17.78 -9.15 10.00
N GLU A 165 18.71 -8.96 9.05
CA GLU A 165 19.21 -7.63 8.65
C GLU A 165 18.07 -6.72 8.18
N ILE A 166 17.12 -7.28 7.41
CA ILE A 166 15.96 -6.54 6.91
C ILE A 166 15.02 -6.15 8.06
N TYR A 167 14.73 -7.05 8.98
CA TYR A 167 13.88 -6.75 10.13
C TYR A 167 14.51 -5.73 11.08
N GLN A 168 15.83 -5.74 11.24
CA GLN A 168 16.55 -4.69 11.97
C GLN A 168 16.41 -3.35 11.28
N THR A 169 16.60 -3.29 9.95
CA THR A 169 16.38 -2.08 9.15
C THR A 169 14.93 -1.59 9.27
N MET A 170 13.96 -2.51 9.27
CA MET A 170 12.55 -2.18 9.49
C MET A 170 12.34 -1.54 10.88
N TYR A 171 12.90 -2.12 11.93
CA TYR A 171 12.79 -1.60 13.30
C TYR A 171 13.32 -0.16 13.42
N GLU A 172 14.46 0.12 12.78
CA GLU A 172 15.04 1.47 12.74
C GLU A 172 14.16 2.50 12.03
N CYS A 173 13.31 2.05 11.11
CA CYS A 173 12.37 2.90 10.37
C CYS A 173 11.00 3.03 11.06
N CYS A 174 10.72 2.29 12.14
CA CYS A 174 9.44 2.30 12.82
C CYS A 174 9.16 3.66 13.49
N THR A 175 7.96 4.18 13.26
CA THR A 175 7.50 5.45 13.83
C THR A 175 6.40 5.27 14.88
N THR A 176 5.71 4.15 14.86
CA THR A 176 4.61 3.82 15.78
C THR A 176 4.95 2.63 16.65
N ASP A 177 4.30 2.54 17.81
CA ASP A 177 4.49 1.42 18.73
C ASP A 177 4.00 0.11 18.10
N LEU A 178 2.94 0.13 17.28
CA LEU A 178 2.49 -1.06 16.54
C LEU A 178 3.57 -1.57 15.58
N GLU A 179 4.18 -0.68 14.78
CA GLU A 179 5.27 -1.05 13.87
C GLU A 179 6.45 -1.65 14.61
N LYS A 180 6.86 -1.07 15.75
CA LYS A 180 7.94 -1.59 16.60
C LYS A 180 7.60 -2.97 17.13
N SER A 181 6.36 -3.17 17.60
CA SER A 181 5.89 -4.47 18.05
C SER A 181 6.02 -5.54 16.97
N ILE A 182 5.58 -5.24 15.75
CA ILE A 182 5.68 -6.15 14.61
C ILE A 182 7.14 -6.47 14.27
N ALA A 183 7.99 -5.46 14.18
CA ALA A 183 9.41 -5.63 13.86
C ALA A 183 10.14 -6.49 14.91
N LEU A 184 9.92 -6.22 16.20
CA LEU A 184 10.51 -7.01 17.29
C LEU A 184 10.00 -8.46 17.32
N ASN A 185 8.73 -8.67 17.00
CA ASN A 185 8.19 -10.01 16.88
C ASN A 185 8.87 -10.80 15.74
N ASN A 186 9.07 -10.16 14.58
CA ASN A 186 9.79 -10.76 13.45
C ASN A 186 11.26 -11.09 13.84
N ILE A 187 11.95 -10.15 14.51
CA ILE A 187 13.31 -10.37 15.02
C ILE A 187 13.33 -11.52 16.04
N SER A 188 12.35 -11.61 16.92
CA SER A 188 12.28 -12.68 17.91
C SER A 188 12.15 -14.08 17.30
N THR A 189 11.52 -14.16 16.13
CA THR A 189 11.37 -15.42 15.37
C THR A 189 12.74 -15.97 14.93
N TYR A 190 13.67 -15.10 14.53
CA TYR A 190 15.04 -15.49 14.24
C TYR A 190 15.74 -16.09 15.47
N TYR A 191 15.64 -15.43 16.65
CA TYR A 191 16.25 -15.94 17.89
C TYR A 191 15.61 -17.24 18.36
N CYS A 192 14.31 -17.42 18.14
CA CYS A 192 13.63 -18.68 18.39
C CYS A 192 14.20 -19.81 17.51
N LEU A 193 14.50 -19.52 16.25
CA LEU A 193 15.05 -20.50 15.30
C LEU A 193 16.46 -20.98 15.72
N ILE A 194 17.31 -20.09 16.22
CA ILE A 194 18.65 -20.44 16.71
C ILE A 194 18.66 -20.91 18.16
N GLU A 195 17.50 -21.19 18.75
CA GLU A 195 17.27 -21.68 20.11
C GLU A 195 17.79 -20.75 21.23
N ASP A 196 18.00 -19.45 20.94
CA ASP A 196 18.30 -18.44 21.96
C ASP A 196 17.02 -18.01 22.68
N LYS A 197 16.67 -18.76 23.72
CA LYS A 197 15.45 -18.54 24.50
C LYS A 197 15.44 -17.23 25.26
N ASP A 198 16.57 -16.76 25.73
CA ASP A 198 16.65 -15.54 26.53
C ASP A 198 16.39 -14.32 25.67
N SER A 199 17.06 -14.22 24.51
CA SER A 199 16.79 -13.16 23.53
C SER A 199 15.37 -13.23 22.99
N THR A 200 14.85 -14.42 22.67
CA THR A 200 13.47 -14.61 22.22
C THR A 200 12.47 -14.04 23.22
N LEU A 201 12.56 -14.43 24.50
CA LEU A 201 11.64 -13.99 25.55
C LEU A 201 11.75 -12.48 25.82
N MET A 202 12.96 -11.94 25.80
CA MET A 202 13.20 -10.51 25.99
C MET A 202 12.51 -9.71 24.89
N LEU A 203 12.74 -10.06 23.63
CA LEU A 203 12.16 -9.35 22.48
C LEU A 203 10.64 -9.49 22.41
N GLN A 204 10.09 -10.69 22.68
CA GLN A 204 8.65 -10.89 22.73
C GLN A 204 7.98 -10.08 23.83
N ARG A 205 8.62 -9.95 25.00
CA ARG A 205 8.11 -9.09 26.08
C ARG A 205 8.12 -7.61 25.68
N GLU A 206 9.18 -7.16 25.02
CA GLU A 206 9.29 -5.80 24.53
C GLU A 206 8.24 -5.53 23.42
N ALA A 207 8.08 -6.45 22.47
CA ALA A 207 7.03 -6.40 21.46
C ALA A 207 5.63 -6.29 22.07
N LEU A 208 5.35 -7.09 23.10
CA LEU A 208 4.08 -7.04 23.82
C LEU A 208 3.85 -5.67 24.49
N ASN A 209 4.89 -5.08 25.10
CA ASN A 209 4.78 -3.76 25.72
C ASN A 209 4.41 -2.69 24.68
N TYR A 210 5.02 -2.71 23.48
CA TYR A 210 4.66 -1.82 22.39
C TYR A 210 3.25 -2.10 21.86
N ALA A 211 2.83 -3.36 21.73
CA ALA A 211 1.47 -3.70 21.33
C ALA A 211 0.43 -3.15 22.29
N ILE A 212 0.67 -3.24 23.59
CA ILE A 212 -0.22 -2.68 24.63
C ILE A 212 -0.24 -1.14 24.53
N ALA A 213 0.92 -0.51 24.34
CA ALA A 213 1.05 0.95 24.24
C ALA A 213 0.35 1.51 22.99
N SER A 214 0.33 0.75 21.89
CA SER A 214 -0.35 1.15 20.65
C SER A 214 -1.89 1.23 20.80
N GLY A 215 -2.45 0.62 21.83
CA GLY A 215 -3.90 0.53 22.03
C GLY A 215 -4.60 -0.44 21.08
N ASP A 216 -3.88 -1.07 20.17
CA ASP A 216 -4.36 -2.16 19.32
C ASP A 216 -4.47 -3.41 20.19
N SER A 217 -5.52 -3.46 21.00
CA SER A 217 -5.87 -4.70 21.69
C SER A 217 -6.19 -5.74 20.61
N LEU A 218 -5.48 -6.85 20.69
CA LEU A 218 -5.73 -8.08 19.94
C LEU A 218 -7.25 -8.35 19.87
N GLN A 219 -7.89 -7.91 18.79
CA GLN A 219 -9.22 -8.36 18.40
C GLN A 219 -9.10 -9.55 17.45
#